data_7d65049913d78a1abd6174aca97893da
#
_entry.id   7d65049913d78a1abd6174aca97893da
#
_cell.length_a   1.000
_cell.length_b   1.000
_cell.length_c   1.000
_cell.angle_alpha   90.00
_cell.angle_beta   90.00
_cell.angle_gamma   90.00
#
_symmetry.space_group_name_H-M   'P 1'
#
loop_
_entity.id
_entity.type
_entity.pdbx_description
1 polymer ?
#
loop_
_entity_poly.entity_id
_entity_poly.type
_entity_poly.pdbx_seq_one_letter_code
_entity_poly.pdbx_strand_id
1 'polypeptide(L)'
;MTLRAKWISPASAFVALSVGLSLLVNPVADAAPKKLKLLWSDEFNGKKGTRPSSKVWSAEIGGGGWGNSERQFYTDKAANASMDGSGRLVITANRISNEYTEQVGEVPGTEDILNRCSECQFTSARLKTARKLSFQYGRIEARIKMPEGVGTWPAFWMLGGDLLDGVPWPECGEIDIMEFRGDIPDRSTSAIHGPTTPQGSGLGAAFLNYDSLSNDYHTYAIEWKKNSLTFIVDGRVTGTYSSADTGSRGWVYNQKFFLILNLAMGGTYAGEYIDPALNQAQLRVDYIRFYSVNGVGKVFKG
;
A
#
# COMPACT_ATOMS: atom_id res chain seq x y z
N MET A 1 41.64 68.17 -54.65
CA MET A 1 40.59 67.69 -55.57
C MET A 1 40.13 66.34 -55.05
N THR A 2 39.04 66.26 -54.32
CA THR A 2 38.54 65.08 -53.61
C THR A 2 37.19 64.73 -54.23
N LEU A 3 37.14 63.60 -54.92
CA LEU A 3 35.92 62.98 -55.46
C LEU A 3 35.23 62.18 -54.37
N ARG A 4 34.01 62.53 -54.04
CA ARG A 4 33.13 61.81 -53.18
C ARG A 4 32.35 60.77 -54.00
N ALA A 5 32.52 59.50 -53.77
CA ALA A 5 31.66 58.44 -54.31
C ALA A 5 30.40 58.28 -53.45
N LYS A 6 29.22 58.35 -54.09
CA LYS A 6 27.92 58.05 -53.48
C LYS A 6 27.68 56.56 -53.54
N TRP A 7 27.46 55.94 -52.37
CA TRP A 7 26.96 54.59 -52.26
C TRP A 7 25.44 54.59 -52.27
N ILE A 8 24.84 53.83 -53.20
CA ILE A 8 23.41 53.58 -53.27
C ILE A 8 23.21 52.21 -52.64
N SER A 9 22.42 52.15 -51.56
CA SER A 9 22.03 50.91 -50.88
C SER A 9 20.79 50.32 -51.56
N PRO A 10 20.77 49.02 -51.88
CA PRO A 10 19.53 48.39 -52.34
C PRO A 10 18.70 47.97 -51.11
N ALA A 11 17.43 48.40 -51.06
CA ALA A 11 16.44 47.99 -50.09
C ALA A 11 16.03 46.53 -50.40
N SER A 12 16.42 45.59 -49.56
CA SER A 12 15.94 44.20 -49.57
C SER A 12 14.60 44.14 -48.85
N ALA A 13 13.55 43.89 -49.60
CA ALA A 13 12.23 43.58 -49.03
C ALA A 13 12.24 42.14 -48.47
N PHE A 14 12.18 42.06 -47.12
CA PHE A 14 11.91 40.79 -46.46
C PHE A 14 10.41 40.49 -46.51
N VAL A 15 10.01 39.47 -47.28
CA VAL A 15 8.69 38.87 -47.21
C VAL A 15 8.71 37.88 -46.04
N ALA A 16 8.07 38.25 -44.90
CA ALA A 16 7.87 37.37 -43.78
C ALA A 16 6.76 36.38 -44.11
N LEU A 17 7.14 35.14 -44.41
CA LEU A 17 6.21 34.01 -44.56
C LEU A 17 5.85 33.53 -43.13
N SER A 18 4.71 33.96 -42.58
CA SER A 18 4.18 33.45 -41.35
C SER A 18 3.57 32.08 -41.57
N VAL A 19 4.34 31.02 -41.28
CA VAL A 19 3.79 29.66 -41.16
C VAL A 19 3.03 29.56 -39.86
N GLY A 20 1.72 29.70 -39.92
CA GLY A 20 0.82 29.44 -38.81
C GLY A 20 0.84 27.96 -38.46
N LEU A 21 1.61 27.56 -37.40
CA LEU A 21 1.57 26.24 -36.84
C LEU A 21 0.31 26.16 -35.98
N SER A 22 -0.80 25.71 -36.56
CA SER A 22 -2.01 25.38 -35.82
C SER A 22 -1.75 24.14 -35.00
N LEU A 23 -1.40 24.29 -33.71
CA LEU A 23 -1.43 23.22 -32.74
C LEU A 23 -2.89 22.76 -32.61
N LEU A 24 -3.25 21.67 -33.29
CA LEU A 24 -4.45 20.95 -33.01
C LEU A 24 -4.31 20.35 -31.60
N VAL A 25 -4.73 21.13 -30.59
CA VAL A 25 -5.00 20.60 -29.23
C VAL A 25 -6.25 19.74 -29.40
N ASN A 26 -6.05 18.44 -29.62
CA ASN A 26 -7.17 17.51 -29.48
C ASN A 26 -7.68 17.65 -28.04
N PRO A 27 -8.94 18.00 -27.80
CA PRO A 27 -9.47 17.99 -26.44
C PRO A 27 -9.36 16.54 -25.97
N VAL A 28 -8.61 16.33 -24.89
CA VAL A 28 -8.68 15.07 -24.14
C VAL A 28 -10.15 14.95 -23.76
N ALA A 29 -10.83 13.99 -24.36
CA ALA A 29 -12.24 13.74 -24.07
C ALA A 29 -12.32 13.54 -22.54
N ASP A 30 -13.02 14.43 -21.86
CA ASP A 30 -13.26 14.34 -20.43
C ASP A 30 -14.00 13.01 -20.20
N ALA A 31 -13.30 12.03 -19.63
CA ALA A 31 -13.90 10.74 -19.37
C ALA A 31 -15.09 10.98 -18.43
N ALA A 32 -16.27 10.49 -18.81
CA ALA A 32 -17.48 10.64 -18.00
C ALA A 32 -17.19 10.26 -16.54
N PRO A 33 -17.71 11.02 -15.56
CA PRO A 33 -17.40 10.79 -14.15
C PRO A 33 -17.75 9.36 -13.75
N LYS A 34 -16.82 8.67 -13.11
CA LYS A 34 -17.00 7.28 -12.67
C LYS A 34 -18.12 7.20 -11.64
N LYS A 35 -19.08 6.31 -11.86
CA LYS A 35 -20.18 6.05 -10.89
C LYS A 35 -19.67 5.04 -9.87
N LEU A 36 -19.40 5.51 -8.65
CA LEU A 36 -19.05 4.67 -7.51
C LEU A 36 -20.30 4.32 -6.71
N LYS A 37 -20.47 3.03 -6.35
CA LYS A 37 -21.51 2.56 -5.44
C LYS A 37 -20.85 1.75 -4.34
N LEU A 38 -20.99 2.18 -3.08
CA LEU A 38 -20.50 1.45 -1.91
C LEU A 38 -21.19 0.09 -1.82
N LEU A 39 -20.38 -0.97 -1.73
CA LEU A 39 -20.84 -2.36 -1.59
C LEU A 39 -20.52 -2.94 -0.22
N TRP A 40 -19.44 -2.49 0.40
CA TRP A 40 -19.02 -2.92 1.73
C TRP A 40 -18.10 -1.86 2.35
N SER A 41 -18.14 -1.76 3.68
CA SER A 41 -17.15 -0.99 4.43
C SER A 41 -16.93 -1.56 5.83
N ASP A 42 -15.77 -1.26 6.41
CA ASP A 42 -15.49 -1.29 7.84
C ASP A 42 -15.06 0.12 8.24
N GLU A 43 -15.89 0.78 9.04
CA GLU A 43 -15.67 2.14 9.54
C GLU A 43 -15.11 2.09 10.98
N PHE A 44 -14.75 0.93 11.46
CA PHE A 44 -14.12 0.67 12.77
C PHE A 44 -14.79 1.33 13.98
N ASN A 45 -16.13 1.46 13.94
CA ASN A 45 -16.96 2.12 14.95
C ASN A 45 -17.15 1.27 16.23
N GLY A 46 -16.08 0.64 16.73
CA GLY A 46 -16.11 -0.17 17.96
C GLY A 46 -15.78 0.66 19.21
N LYS A 47 -16.14 0.12 20.39
CA LYS A 47 -15.74 0.72 21.67
C LYS A 47 -14.23 0.66 21.83
N LYS A 48 -13.65 1.68 22.48
CA LYS A 48 -12.22 1.74 22.78
C LYS A 48 -11.72 0.45 23.43
N GLY A 49 -10.59 -0.07 22.94
CA GLY A 49 -9.95 -1.29 23.42
C GLY A 49 -10.61 -2.59 22.96
N THR A 50 -11.72 -2.53 22.20
CA THR A 50 -12.29 -3.76 21.61
C THR A 50 -11.54 -4.14 20.34
N ARG A 51 -11.44 -5.45 20.10
CA ARG A 51 -10.83 -6.00 18.87
C ARG A 51 -11.72 -5.75 17.65
N PRO A 52 -11.15 -5.71 16.43
CA PRO A 52 -11.94 -5.69 15.21
C PRO A 52 -12.86 -6.91 15.10
N SER A 53 -13.97 -6.74 14.38
CA SER A 53 -15.03 -7.75 14.29
C SER A 53 -14.49 -9.10 13.78
N SER A 54 -14.65 -10.13 14.60
CA SER A 54 -14.29 -11.51 14.21
C SER A 54 -15.15 -12.09 13.07
N LYS A 55 -16.24 -11.43 12.71
CA LYS A 55 -17.04 -11.77 11.51
C LYS A 55 -16.35 -11.33 10.21
N VAL A 56 -15.42 -10.38 10.30
CA VAL A 56 -14.68 -9.82 9.16
C VAL A 56 -13.20 -10.20 9.21
N TRP A 57 -12.58 -10.08 10.38
CA TRP A 57 -11.14 -10.20 10.56
C TRP A 57 -10.75 -11.45 11.34
N SER A 58 -9.71 -12.14 10.86
CA SER A 58 -8.96 -13.14 11.62
C SER A 58 -7.56 -12.59 11.88
N ALA A 59 -7.05 -12.76 13.09
CA ALA A 59 -5.65 -12.50 13.39
C ALA A 59 -4.79 -13.68 12.93
N GLU A 60 -3.63 -13.41 12.36
CA GLU A 60 -2.55 -14.38 12.25
C GLU A 60 -1.68 -14.31 13.50
N ILE A 61 -1.16 -15.44 13.94
CA ILE A 61 -0.39 -15.55 15.18
C ILE A 61 0.92 -16.24 14.87
N GLY A 62 2.04 -15.64 15.26
CA GLY A 62 3.36 -16.23 15.11
C GLY A 62 4.46 -15.23 14.75
N GLY A 63 5.69 -15.71 14.80
CA GLY A 63 6.93 -15.05 14.38
C GLY A 63 7.62 -15.85 13.28
N GLY A 64 8.96 -15.85 13.28
CA GLY A 64 9.76 -16.61 12.30
C GLY A 64 9.97 -15.87 10.98
N GLY A 65 9.91 -14.53 11.03
CA GLY A 65 10.30 -13.64 9.92
C GLY A 65 9.36 -13.57 8.74
N TRP A 66 8.28 -14.37 8.70
CA TRP A 66 7.20 -14.35 7.68
C TRP A 66 7.70 -14.36 6.21
N GLY A 67 8.87 -14.95 5.97
CA GLY A 67 9.54 -15.00 4.66
C GLY A 67 10.37 -13.77 4.32
N ASN A 68 10.37 -12.74 5.17
CA ASN A 68 10.99 -11.43 4.93
C ASN A 68 11.98 -11.00 6.03
N SER A 69 12.38 -11.90 6.92
CA SER A 69 13.25 -11.61 8.09
C SER A 69 12.64 -10.55 9.03
N GLU A 70 11.32 -10.48 9.10
CA GLU A 70 10.59 -9.55 9.96
C GLU A 70 10.83 -9.85 11.45
N ARG A 71 10.85 -8.83 12.29
CA ARG A 71 11.27 -8.87 13.70
C ARG A 71 10.10 -8.76 14.70
N GLN A 72 8.85 -8.99 14.30
CA GLN A 72 7.71 -9.04 15.20
C GLN A 72 7.11 -10.43 15.31
N PHE A 73 6.50 -10.67 16.46
CA PHE A 73 5.55 -11.74 16.69
C PHE A 73 4.12 -11.19 16.57
N TYR A 74 3.34 -11.67 15.62
CA TYR A 74 1.94 -11.29 15.50
C TYR A 74 1.09 -11.99 16.56
N THR A 75 0.19 -11.23 17.17
CA THR A 75 -0.73 -11.72 18.21
C THR A 75 -2.18 -11.45 17.85
N ASP A 76 -3.08 -12.09 18.59
CA ASP A 76 -4.50 -11.78 18.56
C ASP A 76 -4.93 -10.87 19.74
N LYS A 77 -4.02 -10.20 20.43
CA LYS A 77 -4.31 -9.39 21.61
C LYS A 77 -4.85 -8.01 21.22
N ALA A 78 -5.75 -7.48 22.06
CA ALA A 78 -6.24 -6.11 21.89
C ALA A 78 -5.15 -5.04 22.04
N ALA A 79 -4.06 -5.37 22.74
CA ALA A 79 -2.86 -4.52 22.83
C ALA A 79 -2.18 -4.30 21.47
N ASN A 80 -2.34 -5.22 20.52
CA ASN A 80 -1.75 -5.11 19.19
C ASN A 80 -2.76 -4.73 18.09
N ALA A 81 -4.07 -4.98 18.29
CA ALA A 81 -5.09 -4.52 17.35
C ALA A 81 -6.41 -4.24 18.08
N SER A 82 -6.78 -2.97 18.18
CA SER A 82 -8.02 -2.55 18.82
C SER A 82 -8.57 -1.24 18.27
N MET A 83 -9.85 -1.01 18.54
CA MET A 83 -10.53 0.25 18.23
C MET A 83 -10.09 1.34 19.20
N ASP A 84 -9.93 2.57 18.71
CA ASP A 84 -9.61 3.74 19.55
C ASP A 84 -10.84 4.36 20.24
N GLY A 85 -12.05 3.95 19.83
CA GLY A 85 -13.33 4.49 20.31
C GLY A 85 -13.77 5.77 19.58
N SER A 86 -13.01 6.19 18.56
CA SER A 86 -13.29 7.37 17.74
C SER A 86 -13.43 7.02 16.26
N GLY A 87 -13.84 5.78 15.96
CA GLY A 87 -14.04 5.29 14.59
C GLY A 87 -12.75 4.88 13.90
N ARG A 88 -11.74 4.35 14.63
CA ARG A 88 -10.49 3.92 14.02
C ARG A 88 -10.01 2.60 14.58
N LEU A 89 -9.41 1.78 13.72
CA LEU A 89 -8.56 0.66 14.11
C LEU A 89 -7.14 1.17 14.33
N VAL A 90 -6.53 0.74 15.43
CA VAL A 90 -5.12 0.97 15.73
C VAL A 90 -4.41 -0.38 15.79
N ILE A 91 -3.43 -0.59 14.90
CA ILE A 91 -2.47 -1.69 15.01
C ILE A 91 -1.22 -1.14 15.69
N THR A 92 -0.85 -1.75 16.81
CA THR A 92 0.26 -1.29 17.65
C THR A 92 1.37 -2.36 17.67
N ALA A 93 2.55 -1.97 17.24
CA ALA A 93 3.76 -2.71 17.51
C ALA A 93 4.34 -2.26 18.86
N ASN A 94 4.52 -3.19 19.78
CA ASN A 94 5.10 -2.94 21.10
C ASN A 94 6.43 -3.69 21.21
N ARG A 95 7.49 -2.99 21.63
CA ARG A 95 8.80 -3.61 21.85
C ARG A 95 8.73 -4.59 23.02
N ILE A 96 9.36 -5.74 22.85
CA ILE A 96 9.49 -6.80 23.86
C ILE A 96 10.94 -7.17 24.13
N SER A 97 11.85 -6.88 23.21
CA SER A 97 13.29 -7.09 23.37
C SER A 97 14.09 -6.06 22.58
N ASN A 98 15.34 -5.85 22.95
CA ASN A 98 16.26 -4.99 22.24
C ASN A 98 17.64 -5.64 22.21
N GLU A 99 18.10 -6.11 21.06
CA GLU A 99 19.41 -6.76 20.90
C GLU A 99 20.60 -5.83 21.16
N TYR A 100 20.37 -4.52 21.16
CA TYR A 100 21.42 -3.49 21.40
C TYR A 100 21.53 -3.07 22.87
N THR A 101 20.68 -3.60 23.74
CA THR A 101 20.75 -3.31 25.19
C THR A 101 20.82 -4.61 25.96
N GLU A 102 21.90 -4.80 26.75
CA GLU A 102 22.06 -5.94 27.67
C GLU A 102 21.01 -5.97 28.81
N GLN A 103 20.21 -4.93 28.92
CA GLN A 103 19.13 -4.82 29.92
C GLN A 103 17.78 -4.85 29.22
N VAL A 104 17.41 -5.99 28.73
CA VAL A 104 16.00 -6.25 28.47
C VAL A 104 15.39 -6.70 29.80
N GLY A 105 14.81 -5.78 30.53
CA GLY A 105 13.85 -6.18 31.55
C GLY A 105 12.75 -6.94 30.82
N GLU A 106 12.56 -8.21 31.18
CA GLU A 106 11.49 -9.03 30.62
C GLU A 106 10.19 -8.26 30.76
N VAL A 107 9.54 -7.93 29.64
CA VAL A 107 8.20 -7.38 29.70
C VAL A 107 7.29 -8.48 30.20
N PRO A 108 6.67 -8.36 31.37
CA PRO A 108 5.87 -9.44 31.95
C PRO A 108 4.86 -10.01 30.96
N GLY A 109 4.86 -11.33 30.77
CA GLY A 109 3.96 -12.02 29.85
C GLY A 109 4.47 -12.13 28.42
N THR A 110 5.74 -11.85 28.13
CA THR A 110 6.36 -12.03 26.81
C THR A 110 7.32 -13.23 26.72
N GLU A 111 7.59 -13.91 27.83
CA GLU A 111 8.54 -15.04 27.91
C GLU A 111 8.14 -16.16 26.95
N ASP A 112 6.85 -16.49 26.86
CA ASP A 112 6.33 -17.48 25.91
C ASP A 112 6.53 -17.06 24.46
N ILE A 113 6.49 -15.76 24.16
CA ILE A 113 6.74 -15.22 22.81
C ILE A 113 8.21 -15.36 22.45
N LEU A 114 9.12 -14.98 23.33
CA LEU A 114 10.58 -15.07 23.10
C LEU A 114 11.02 -16.53 22.98
N ASN A 115 10.42 -17.45 23.72
CA ASN A 115 10.66 -18.89 23.59
C ASN A 115 10.23 -19.45 22.23
N ARG A 116 9.24 -18.81 21.56
CA ARG A 116 8.73 -19.20 20.24
C ARG A 116 9.36 -18.43 19.07
N CYS A 117 10.01 -17.31 19.35
CA CYS A 117 10.62 -16.42 18.36
C CYS A 117 11.71 -15.60 19.05
N SER A 118 12.92 -16.18 19.15
CA SER A 118 14.06 -15.53 19.82
C SER A 118 14.52 -14.27 19.10
N GLU A 119 14.31 -14.20 17.78
CA GLU A 119 14.65 -13.03 16.95
C GLU A 119 13.61 -11.91 17.00
N CYS A 120 12.45 -12.14 17.63
CA CYS A 120 11.41 -11.14 17.70
C CYS A 120 11.73 -10.04 18.71
N GLN A 121 11.64 -8.80 18.28
CA GLN A 121 11.86 -7.59 19.08
C GLN A 121 10.57 -6.87 19.43
N PHE A 122 9.47 -7.22 18.76
CA PHE A 122 8.16 -6.60 18.93
C PHE A 122 7.04 -7.64 18.95
N THR A 123 5.94 -7.30 19.62
CA THR A 123 4.64 -7.87 19.28
C THR A 123 3.91 -6.91 18.34
N SER A 124 3.08 -7.43 17.42
CA SER A 124 2.26 -6.63 16.51
C SER A 124 1.00 -7.39 16.10
N ALA A 125 0.29 -6.92 15.07
CA ALA A 125 -0.85 -7.63 14.51
C ALA A 125 -0.83 -7.70 12.99
N ARG A 126 -1.33 -8.84 12.47
CA ARG A 126 -1.66 -9.09 11.07
C ARG A 126 -3.08 -9.63 11.00
N LEU A 127 -3.95 -8.87 10.37
CA LEU A 127 -5.37 -9.14 10.23
C LEU A 127 -5.68 -9.51 8.79
N LYS A 128 -6.53 -10.52 8.58
CA LYS A 128 -6.96 -10.94 7.23
C LYS A 128 -8.44 -11.22 7.16
N THR A 129 -9.02 -11.02 5.97
CA THR A 129 -10.42 -11.36 5.68
C THR A 129 -10.61 -12.76 5.07
N ALA A 130 -9.54 -13.54 4.95
CA ALA A 130 -9.54 -14.89 4.40
C ALA A 130 -10.66 -15.77 5.00
N ARG A 131 -11.40 -16.52 4.14
CA ARG A 131 -12.55 -17.38 4.50
C ARG A 131 -13.75 -16.64 5.12
N LYS A 132 -13.75 -15.29 5.09
CA LYS A 132 -14.86 -14.46 5.58
C LYS A 132 -15.36 -13.49 4.52
N LEU A 133 -14.43 -12.74 3.92
CA LEU A 133 -14.72 -11.83 2.81
C LEU A 133 -13.63 -11.92 1.76
N SER A 134 -14.04 -11.88 0.52
CA SER A 134 -13.16 -11.66 -0.62
C SER A 134 -13.80 -10.72 -1.62
N PHE A 135 -12.98 -10.11 -2.46
CA PHE A 135 -13.35 -9.04 -3.37
C PHE A 135 -12.86 -9.39 -4.77
N GLN A 136 -13.58 -8.92 -5.78
CA GLN A 136 -13.15 -9.05 -7.16
C GLN A 136 -13.56 -7.81 -7.92
N TYR A 137 -12.56 -7.15 -8.53
CA TYR A 137 -12.72 -5.91 -9.31
C TYR A 137 -13.26 -4.74 -8.47
N GLY A 138 -13.66 -3.64 -9.11
CA GLY A 138 -14.16 -2.45 -8.42
C GLY A 138 -13.06 -1.57 -7.87
N ARG A 139 -13.36 -0.86 -6.78
CA ARG A 139 -12.41 0.01 -6.06
C ARG A 139 -12.33 -0.41 -4.60
N ILE A 140 -11.13 -0.67 -4.13
CA ILE A 140 -10.82 -0.86 -2.71
C ILE A 140 -10.04 0.36 -2.27
N GLU A 141 -10.45 0.96 -1.15
CA GLU A 141 -9.85 2.16 -0.60
C GLU A 141 -9.74 2.06 0.92
N ALA A 142 -8.62 2.46 1.47
CA ALA A 142 -8.42 2.65 2.90
C ALA A 142 -7.88 4.05 3.18
N ARG A 143 -8.32 4.66 4.29
CA ARG A 143 -7.74 5.90 4.79
C ARG A 143 -6.89 5.58 6.01
N ILE A 144 -5.58 5.83 5.86
CA ILE A 144 -4.56 5.33 6.79
C ILE A 144 -3.59 6.45 7.14
N LYS A 145 -3.19 6.51 8.43
CA LYS A 145 -2.06 7.29 8.91
C LYS A 145 -0.92 6.35 9.26
N MET A 146 0.26 6.60 8.68
CA MET A 146 1.43 5.76 8.85
C MET A 146 2.02 5.88 10.26
N PRO A 147 2.69 4.82 10.75
CA PRO A 147 3.49 4.90 11.95
C PRO A 147 4.73 5.78 11.73
N GLU A 148 5.23 6.35 12.80
CA GLU A 148 6.56 6.96 12.84
C GLU A 148 7.61 5.93 13.26
N GLY A 149 8.87 6.15 12.85
CA GLY A 149 10.04 5.44 13.36
C GLY A 149 10.69 4.50 12.35
N VAL A 150 12.01 4.54 12.36
CA VAL A 150 12.86 3.66 11.50
C VAL A 150 12.65 2.20 11.88
N GLY A 151 12.44 1.37 10.88
CA GLY A 151 12.16 -0.06 11.02
C GLY A 151 10.67 -0.40 10.98
N THR A 152 9.75 0.59 10.88
CA THR A 152 8.32 0.28 10.68
C THR A 152 8.01 -0.07 9.23
N TRP A 153 7.19 -1.11 9.04
CA TRP A 153 6.72 -1.60 7.75
C TRP A 153 5.24 -1.95 7.81
N PRO A 154 4.35 -0.98 7.77
CA PRO A 154 2.93 -1.22 7.59
C PRO A 154 2.62 -1.62 6.15
N ALA A 155 1.62 -2.51 5.98
CA ALA A 155 1.11 -2.90 4.68
C ALA A 155 -0.41 -3.05 4.68
N PHE A 156 -1.02 -2.59 3.58
CA PHE A 156 -2.41 -2.82 3.21
C PHE A 156 -2.43 -3.48 1.84
N TRP A 157 -2.77 -4.76 1.79
CA TRP A 157 -2.52 -5.62 0.65
C TRP A 157 -3.51 -6.78 0.53
N MET A 158 -3.35 -7.60 -0.50
CA MET A 158 -4.26 -8.69 -0.81
C MET A 158 -3.52 -9.91 -1.35
N LEU A 159 -4.03 -11.10 -1.04
CA LEU A 159 -3.63 -12.37 -1.66
C LEU A 159 -4.79 -13.02 -2.42
N GLY A 160 -4.45 -13.73 -3.49
CA GLY A 160 -5.40 -14.51 -4.28
C GLY A 160 -6.16 -15.54 -3.46
N GLY A 161 -7.46 -15.66 -3.71
CA GLY A 161 -8.33 -16.54 -2.96
C GLY A 161 -7.98 -18.03 -3.10
N ASP A 162 -7.39 -18.42 -4.23
CA ASP A 162 -6.95 -19.77 -4.54
C ASP A 162 -5.74 -20.25 -3.70
N LEU A 163 -5.02 -19.33 -3.03
CA LEU A 163 -4.07 -19.67 -1.97
C LEU A 163 -4.72 -20.58 -0.91
N LEU A 164 -6.00 -20.33 -0.60
CA LEU A 164 -6.75 -21.10 0.39
C LEU A 164 -7.15 -22.49 -0.11
N ASP A 165 -7.04 -22.71 -1.42
CA ASP A 165 -7.32 -23.95 -2.12
C ASP A 165 -6.03 -24.68 -2.55
N GLY A 166 -4.86 -24.20 -2.08
CA GLY A 166 -3.54 -24.83 -2.24
C GLY A 166 -2.69 -24.32 -3.39
N VAL A 167 -3.08 -23.26 -4.09
CA VAL A 167 -2.21 -22.58 -5.07
C VAL A 167 -1.16 -21.78 -4.30
N PRO A 168 0.15 -22.10 -4.43
CA PRO A 168 1.17 -21.43 -3.63
C PRO A 168 1.39 -19.98 -4.10
N TRP A 169 2.09 -19.20 -3.29
CA TRP A 169 2.70 -17.95 -3.72
C TRP A 169 3.97 -18.24 -4.57
N PRO A 170 4.25 -17.50 -5.65
CA PRO A 170 3.54 -16.31 -6.14
C PRO A 170 2.39 -16.61 -7.14
N GLU A 171 2.07 -17.85 -7.42
CA GLU A 171 1.06 -18.27 -8.41
C GLU A 171 -0.35 -17.82 -8.04
N CYS A 172 -0.66 -17.71 -6.74
CA CYS A 172 -1.95 -17.17 -6.28
C CYS A 172 -2.10 -15.67 -6.55
N GLY A 173 -0.99 -14.95 -6.77
CA GLY A 173 -0.97 -13.51 -6.94
C GLY A 173 -1.06 -12.72 -5.64
N GLU A 174 -0.40 -11.56 -5.62
CA GLU A 174 -0.37 -10.59 -4.53
C GLU A 174 -0.55 -9.18 -5.08
N ILE A 175 -1.31 -8.35 -4.38
CA ILE A 175 -1.57 -6.95 -4.73
C ILE A 175 -1.28 -6.11 -3.49
N ASP A 176 -0.16 -5.37 -3.50
CA ASP A 176 0.22 -4.46 -2.44
C ASP A 176 -0.35 -3.08 -2.76
N ILE A 177 -1.49 -2.77 -2.11
CA ILE A 177 -2.17 -1.49 -2.33
C ILE A 177 -1.33 -0.37 -1.73
N MET A 178 -0.71 -0.63 -0.59
CA MET A 178 0.17 0.29 0.11
C MET A 178 1.19 -0.46 0.94
N GLU A 179 2.45 -0.11 0.77
CA GLU A 179 3.55 -0.41 1.66
C GLU A 179 4.28 0.88 2.02
N PHE A 180 4.84 0.93 3.22
CA PHE A 180 5.58 2.08 3.71
C PHE A 180 6.81 1.65 4.50
N ARG A 181 7.83 2.51 4.49
CA ARG A 181 9.06 2.35 5.26
C ARG A 181 9.28 3.57 6.14
N GLY A 182 9.45 3.33 7.44
CA GLY A 182 9.63 4.42 8.40
C GLY A 182 10.96 5.18 8.27
N ASP A 183 11.95 4.63 7.55
CA ASP A 183 13.21 5.30 7.20
C ASP A 183 13.10 6.21 5.97
N ILE A 184 12.00 6.11 5.21
CA ILE A 184 11.69 6.95 4.04
C ILE A 184 10.25 7.49 4.19
N PRO A 185 10.03 8.40 5.16
CA PRO A 185 8.68 8.72 5.63
C PRO A 185 7.83 9.56 4.65
N ASP A 186 8.43 10.08 3.60
CA ASP A 186 7.77 10.82 2.51
C ASP A 186 7.30 9.94 1.34
N ARG A 187 7.48 8.62 1.45
CA ARG A 187 7.20 7.68 0.35
C ARG A 187 6.31 6.52 0.78
N SER A 188 5.35 6.17 -0.07
CA SER A 188 4.70 4.85 -0.07
C SER A 188 4.89 4.16 -1.41
N THR A 189 4.83 2.82 -1.42
CA THR A 189 4.89 2.02 -2.63
C THR A 189 3.65 1.15 -2.78
N SER A 190 3.40 0.74 -4.01
CA SER A 190 2.40 -0.25 -4.40
C SER A 190 3.07 -1.26 -5.32
N ALA A 191 2.66 -2.51 -5.29
CA ALA A 191 3.23 -3.56 -6.13
C ALA A 191 2.20 -4.63 -6.53
N ILE A 192 2.54 -5.42 -7.54
CA ILE A 192 1.89 -6.69 -7.85
C ILE A 192 2.97 -7.77 -7.97
N HIS A 193 2.72 -8.94 -7.36
CA HIS A 193 3.56 -10.11 -7.47
C HIS A 193 2.78 -11.30 -8.02
N GLY A 194 3.40 -12.05 -8.91
CA GLY A 194 2.79 -13.20 -9.56
C GLY A 194 3.85 -14.09 -10.23
N PRO A 195 3.45 -15.09 -11.02
CA PRO A 195 4.37 -16.08 -11.60
C PRO A 195 5.52 -15.51 -12.44
N THR A 196 5.31 -14.34 -13.06
CA THR A 196 6.34 -13.67 -13.90
C THR A 196 6.95 -12.44 -13.21
N THR A 197 6.45 -12.10 -12.03
CA THR A 197 6.90 -10.94 -11.23
C THR A 197 7.04 -11.35 -9.77
N PRO A 198 7.91 -12.36 -9.44
CA PRO A 198 8.08 -12.84 -8.08
C PRO A 198 8.79 -11.79 -7.21
N GLN A 199 9.07 -12.15 -5.97
CA GLN A 199 9.75 -11.30 -5.00
C GLN A 199 11.03 -10.65 -5.58
N GLY A 200 11.19 -9.36 -5.33
CA GLY A 200 12.33 -8.56 -5.81
C GLY A 200 12.22 -8.07 -7.26
N SER A 201 11.23 -8.53 -8.02
CA SER A 201 10.96 -8.10 -9.41
C SER A 201 9.51 -7.71 -9.65
N GLY A 202 8.73 -7.47 -8.60
CA GLY A 202 7.34 -7.00 -8.69
C GLY A 202 7.21 -5.74 -9.54
N LEU A 203 6.12 -5.63 -10.30
CA LEU A 203 5.77 -4.37 -10.95
C LEU A 203 5.18 -3.44 -9.90
N GLY A 204 5.81 -2.28 -9.69
CA GLY A 204 5.45 -1.38 -8.63
C GLY A 204 5.43 0.08 -9.02
N ALA A 205 4.77 0.88 -8.19
CA ALA A 205 4.69 2.32 -8.28
C ALA A 205 5.06 2.96 -6.94
N ALA A 206 5.60 4.17 -6.98
CA ALA A 206 5.87 4.96 -5.79
C ALA A 206 5.04 6.24 -5.80
N PHE A 207 4.54 6.61 -4.63
CA PHE A 207 3.98 7.92 -4.36
C PHE A 207 4.96 8.68 -3.48
N LEU A 208 5.31 9.89 -3.89
CA LEU A 208 6.15 10.82 -3.14
C LEU A 208 5.30 11.98 -2.65
N ASN A 209 5.41 12.28 -1.36
CA ASN A 209 4.79 13.42 -0.73
C ASN A 209 5.86 14.48 -0.42
N TYR A 210 5.46 15.71 -0.16
CA TYR A 210 6.40 16.77 0.28
C TYR A 210 6.75 16.65 1.76
N ASP A 211 5.83 16.08 2.56
CA ASP A 211 5.96 15.87 3.99
C ASP A 211 5.86 14.37 4.34
N SER A 212 6.20 14.02 5.58
CA SER A 212 6.02 12.68 6.09
C SER A 212 4.56 12.22 6.01
N LEU A 213 4.33 11.03 5.47
CA LEU A 213 3.03 10.37 5.43
C LEU A 213 2.51 9.98 6.83
N SER A 214 3.36 10.13 7.86
CA SER A 214 2.98 9.96 9.26
C SER A 214 2.36 11.21 9.88
N ASN A 215 2.35 12.36 9.17
CA ASN A 215 1.79 13.61 9.70
C ASN A 215 0.26 13.62 9.67
N ASP A 216 -0.35 13.00 8.64
CA ASP A 216 -1.82 12.98 8.48
C ASP A 216 -2.32 11.65 7.90
N TYR A 217 -3.63 11.56 7.72
CA TYR A 217 -4.29 10.44 7.04
C TYR A 217 -4.28 10.65 5.53
N HIS A 218 -3.84 9.62 4.81
CA HIS A 218 -3.86 9.56 3.35
C HIS A 218 -4.79 8.44 2.87
N THR A 219 -5.33 8.58 1.65
CA THR A 219 -6.17 7.54 1.03
C THR A 219 -5.34 6.70 0.08
N TYR A 220 -5.36 5.40 0.26
CA TYR A 220 -4.69 4.42 -0.60
C TYR A 220 -5.74 3.53 -1.25
N ALA A 221 -5.71 3.42 -2.57
CA ALA A 221 -6.75 2.70 -3.29
C ALA A 221 -6.21 1.98 -4.53
N ILE A 222 -6.94 0.94 -4.94
CA ILE A 222 -6.86 0.39 -6.28
C ILE A 222 -8.21 0.54 -6.99
N GLU A 223 -8.18 0.81 -8.29
CA GLU A 223 -9.25 0.52 -9.21
C GLU A 223 -8.87 -0.70 -10.03
N TRP A 224 -9.68 -1.72 -9.90
CA TRP A 224 -9.39 -3.04 -10.43
C TRP A 224 -10.51 -3.49 -11.37
N LYS A 225 -10.13 -3.88 -12.57
CA LYS A 225 -11.02 -4.47 -13.58
C LYS A 225 -10.33 -5.65 -14.25
N LYS A 226 -11.07 -6.40 -15.04
CA LYS A 226 -10.48 -7.52 -15.80
C LYS A 226 -9.25 -7.03 -16.56
N ASN A 227 -8.14 -7.74 -16.35
CA ASN A 227 -6.83 -7.50 -16.98
C ASN A 227 -6.21 -6.11 -16.71
N SER A 228 -6.62 -5.39 -15.66
CA SER A 228 -5.99 -4.09 -15.33
C SER A 228 -6.18 -3.73 -13.87
N LEU A 229 -5.12 -3.17 -13.26
CA LEU A 229 -5.07 -2.59 -11.93
C LEU A 229 -4.51 -1.17 -12.03
N THR A 230 -5.13 -0.22 -11.33
CA THR A 230 -4.66 1.16 -11.22
C THR A 230 -4.51 1.52 -9.75
N PHE A 231 -3.31 1.90 -9.33
CA PHE A 231 -3.00 2.35 -7.99
C PHE A 231 -3.24 3.86 -7.86
N ILE A 232 -3.79 4.27 -6.73
CA ILE A 232 -4.22 5.65 -6.48
C ILE A 232 -3.88 6.02 -5.04
N VAL A 233 -3.19 7.16 -4.85
CA VAL A 233 -2.95 7.74 -3.52
C VAL A 233 -3.49 9.17 -3.55
N ASP A 234 -4.33 9.53 -2.58
CA ASP A 234 -4.98 10.84 -2.46
C ASP A 234 -5.61 11.33 -3.78
N GLY A 235 -6.29 10.43 -4.47
CA GLY A 235 -6.93 10.71 -5.75
C GLY A 235 -5.98 10.78 -6.96
N ARG A 236 -4.67 10.69 -6.76
CA ARG A 236 -3.66 10.71 -7.83
C ARG A 236 -3.32 9.30 -8.26
N VAL A 237 -3.38 9.02 -9.56
CA VAL A 237 -2.90 7.75 -10.12
C VAL A 237 -1.38 7.70 -10.00
N THR A 238 -0.87 6.64 -9.36
CA THR A 238 0.56 6.39 -9.17
C THR A 238 1.11 5.38 -10.18
N GLY A 239 0.27 4.41 -10.59
CA GLY A 239 0.65 3.41 -11.58
C GLY A 239 -0.57 2.67 -12.12
N THR A 240 -0.47 2.17 -13.34
CA THR A 240 -1.47 1.29 -13.96
C THR A 240 -0.75 0.12 -14.61
N TYR A 241 -1.19 -1.09 -14.29
CA TYR A 241 -0.64 -2.33 -14.82
C TYR A 241 -1.74 -3.17 -15.46
N SER A 242 -1.38 -3.92 -16.47
CA SER A 242 -2.28 -4.74 -17.27
C SER A 242 -1.69 -6.12 -17.55
N SER A 243 -2.48 -7.00 -18.12
CA SER A 243 -2.00 -8.30 -18.58
C SER A 243 -0.94 -8.22 -19.69
N ALA A 244 -0.78 -7.05 -20.34
CA ALA A 244 0.30 -6.83 -21.29
C ALA A 244 1.66 -6.69 -20.60
N ASP A 245 1.69 -6.14 -19.38
CA ASP A 245 2.93 -5.91 -18.63
C ASP A 245 3.51 -7.20 -18.04
N THR A 246 2.65 -8.18 -17.72
CA THR A 246 3.05 -9.47 -17.11
C THR A 246 3.07 -10.62 -18.12
N GLY A 247 2.52 -10.41 -19.32
CA GLY A 247 2.16 -11.49 -20.24
C GLY A 247 0.93 -12.29 -19.77
N SER A 248 0.29 -13.01 -20.67
CA SER A 248 -0.98 -13.70 -20.40
C SER A 248 -0.90 -14.75 -19.28
N ARG A 249 0.25 -15.42 -19.14
CA ARG A 249 0.49 -16.42 -18.08
C ARG A 249 0.85 -15.80 -16.72
N GLY A 250 1.32 -14.57 -16.71
CA GLY A 250 1.67 -13.85 -15.48
C GLY A 250 0.50 -13.10 -14.84
N TRP A 251 -0.60 -12.91 -15.57
CA TRP A 251 -1.75 -12.17 -15.06
C TRP A 251 -2.73 -13.06 -14.28
N VAL A 252 -2.52 -13.16 -13.00
CA VAL A 252 -3.33 -13.98 -12.07
C VAL A 252 -4.38 -13.17 -11.30
N TYR A 253 -4.53 -11.89 -11.59
CA TYR A 253 -5.37 -10.94 -10.82
C TYR A 253 -6.83 -10.89 -11.29
N ASN A 254 -7.31 -11.86 -12.08
CA ASN A 254 -8.72 -11.92 -12.51
C ASN A 254 -9.61 -12.78 -11.59
N GLN A 255 -9.11 -13.22 -10.47
CA GLN A 255 -9.82 -14.00 -9.47
C GLN A 255 -10.26 -13.14 -8.27
N LYS A 256 -10.89 -13.75 -7.27
CA LYS A 256 -11.19 -13.10 -5.98
C LYS A 256 -9.93 -13.03 -5.10
N PHE A 257 -9.77 -11.94 -4.37
CA PHE A 257 -8.69 -11.69 -3.43
C PHE A 257 -9.25 -11.38 -2.04
N PHE A 258 -8.53 -11.77 -0.98
CA PHE A 258 -8.84 -11.36 0.38
C PHE A 258 -7.85 -10.31 0.87
N LEU A 259 -8.31 -9.42 1.77
CA LEU A 259 -7.50 -8.33 2.34
C LEU A 259 -6.61 -8.81 3.47
N ILE A 260 -5.45 -8.18 3.56
CA ILE A 260 -4.52 -8.28 4.69
C ILE A 260 -4.11 -6.86 5.11
N LEU A 261 -3.97 -6.65 6.41
CA LEU A 261 -3.54 -5.41 7.02
C LEU A 261 -2.60 -5.75 8.19
N ASN A 262 -1.39 -5.22 8.18
CA ASN A 262 -0.41 -5.50 9.23
C ASN A 262 0.54 -4.33 9.49
N LEU A 263 1.25 -4.41 10.60
CA LEU A 263 2.42 -3.60 10.92
C LEU A 263 3.59 -4.53 11.20
N ALA A 264 4.45 -4.74 10.21
CA ALA A 264 5.72 -5.44 10.37
C ALA A 264 6.80 -4.51 10.95
N MET A 265 7.87 -5.10 11.49
CA MET A 265 9.01 -4.39 12.05
C MET A 265 10.30 -4.99 11.48
N GLY A 266 11.19 -4.14 10.95
CA GLY A 266 12.40 -4.59 10.27
C GLY A 266 12.11 -5.41 9.02
N GLY A 267 13.05 -6.29 8.66
CA GLY A 267 12.91 -7.19 7.53
C GLY A 267 13.52 -6.66 6.22
N THR A 268 13.46 -7.49 5.18
CA THR A 268 14.16 -7.26 3.91
C THR A 268 13.76 -5.97 3.19
N TYR A 269 12.49 -5.55 3.34
CA TYR A 269 11.99 -4.32 2.71
C TYR A 269 12.30 -3.07 3.55
N ALA A 270 12.00 -3.10 4.87
CA ALA A 270 12.22 -1.93 5.75
C ALA A 270 13.67 -1.80 6.24
N GLY A 271 14.52 -2.78 5.94
CA GLY A 271 15.88 -2.87 6.46
C GLY A 271 15.94 -3.59 7.82
N GLU A 272 17.11 -4.13 8.12
CA GLU A 272 17.33 -4.88 9.37
C GLU A 272 17.42 -3.96 10.60
N TYR A 273 17.81 -2.70 10.39
CA TYR A 273 17.95 -1.73 11.47
C TYR A 273 16.58 -1.21 11.93
N ILE A 274 16.32 -1.37 13.21
CA ILE A 274 15.17 -0.78 13.90
C ILE A 274 15.72 0.15 14.96
N ASP A 275 15.28 1.41 15.00
CA ASP A 275 15.74 2.37 15.99
C ASP A 275 15.60 1.81 17.42
N PRO A 276 16.70 1.67 18.17
CA PRO A 276 16.66 1.15 19.54
C PRO A 276 15.78 1.97 20.50
N ALA A 277 15.58 3.25 20.21
CA ALA A 277 14.70 4.12 20.99
C ALA A 277 13.20 3.93 20.67
N LEU A 278 12.87 3.25 19.57
CA LEU A 278 11.50 3.00 19.18
C LEU A 278 10.86 1.92 20.07
N ASN A 279 10.10 2.30 21.07
CA ASN A 279 9.43 1.38 21.98
C ASN A 279 8.03 0.98 21.52
N GLN A 280 7.39 1.83 20.72
CA GLN A 280 6.04 1.58 20.19
C GLN A 280 5.86 2.29 18.86
N ALA A 281 5.13 1.64 17.92
CA ALA A 281 4.69 2.24 16.67
C ALA A 281 3.20 1.94 16.45
N GLN A 282 2.48 2.84 15.77
CA GLN A 282 1.03 2.70 15.56
C GLN A 282 0.64 2.99 14.13
N LEU A 283 0.05 2.00 13.46
CA LEU A 283 -0.69 2.17 12.22
C LEU A 283 -2.14 2.48 12.56
N ARG A 284 -2.69 3.57 12.02
CA ARG A 284 -4.07 4.01 12.29
C ARG A 284 -4.90 3.95 11.02
N VAL A 285 -6.02 3.22 11.05
CA VAL A 285 -6.92 3.05 9.91
C VAL A 285 -8.27 3.63 10.26
N ASP A 286 -8.69 4.64 9.49
CA ASP A 286 -9.96 5.34 9.67
C ASP A 286 -11.12 4.51 9.08
N TYR A 287 -10.93 4.04 7.84
CA TYR A 287 -11.89 3.15 7.19
C TYR A 287 -11.23 2.27 6.13
N ILE A 288 -11.93 1.19 5.78
CA ILE A 288 -11.71 0.44 4.54
C ILE A 288 -13.05 0.34 3.82
N ARG A 289 -13.09 0.74 2.54
CA ARG A 289 -14.32 0.79 1.73
C ARG A 289 -14.12 0.08 0.41
N PHE A 290 -15.16 -0.63 -0.01
CA PHE A 290 -15.20 -1.29 -1.31
C PHE A 290 -16.40 -0.80 -2.12
N TYR A 291 -16.10 -0.37 -3.35
CA TYR A 291 -17.09 0.17 -4.28
C TYR A 291 -17.14 -0.63 -5.57
N SER A 292 -18.32 -0.77 -6.17
CA SER A 292 -18.39 -1.02 -7.61
C SER A 292 -18.06 0.27 -8.37
N VAL A 293 -17.34 0.12 -9.49
CA VAL A 293 -17.03 1.22 -10.43
C VAL A 293 -17.82 0.97 -11.71
N ASN A 294 -18.75 1.84 -12.06
CA ASN A 294 -19.64 1.69 -13.21
C ASN A 294 -20.38 0.32 -13.22
N GLY A 295 -20.75 -0.18 -12.03
CA GLY A 295 -21.42 -1.47 -11.86
C GLY A 295 -20.49 -2.68 -11.80
N VAL A 296 -19.19 -2.51 -11.98
CA VAL A 296 -18.17 -3.58 -11.87
C VAL A 296 -17.63 -3.63 -10.45
N GLY A 297 -17.61 -4.81 -9.87
CA GLY A 297 -17.13 -5.09 -8.51
C GLY A 297 -18.04 -6.03 -7.76
N LYS A 298 -17.47 -6.98 -7.01
CA LYS A 298 -18.22 -8.00 -6.24
C LYS A 298 -17.56 -8.25 -4.89
N VAL A 299 -18.39 -8.43 -3.85
CA VAL A 299 -18.00 -8.92 -2.53
C VAL A 299 -18.55 -10.34 -2.39
N PHE A 300 -17.70 -11.24 -1.93
CA PHE A 300 -18.08 -12.62 -1.61
C PHE A 300 -17.97 -12.80 -0.10
N LYS A 301 -19.00 -13.38 0.49
CA LYS A 301 -19.01 -13.79 1.91
C LYS A 301 -18.63 -15.26 1.98
N GLY A 302 -17.69 -15.59 2.87
CA GLY A 302 -17.27 -16.98 3.14
C GLY A 302 -18.26 -17.72 4.02
#